data_d0e5a81e27f94fe342faff1b568ab666
#
_entry.id   d0e5a81e27f94fe342faff1b568ab666
#
_cell.length_a   1.000
_cell.length_b   1.000
_cell.length_c   1.000
_cell.angle_alpha   90.00
_cell.angle_beta   90.00
_cell.angle_gamma   90.00
#
_symmetry.space_group_name_H-M   'P 1'
#
loop_
_entity.id
_entity.type
_entity.pdbx_description
1 polymer ?
#
loop_
_entity_poly.entity_id
_entity_poly.type
_entity_poly.pdbx_seq_one_letter_code
_entity_poly.pdbx_strand_id
1 'polypeptide(L)'
;MPLPQPFSLGPDTTICQGASFVIIAPTTTDALLWQDGSSQPTIVADQAITYSLEISNTCGTARDSLDVEINSDVPIVDLGAQQVWCPGEQIILDATQAFVATYLWSSGDDQPRIVVTTPGIYSVAVAAPCATASGQVEIIEGDDCTSADNIYIPNVFSPNDDQVNDVFMVFPGPDVQVISMDGAIYDRWGNMVFSSTQIPFAWDGTFDSEPVMPGVYVYHLSIVYDIAGDEKEKLYTGDVT
;
A
#
# COMPACT_ATOMS: atom_id res chain seq x y z
N MET A 1 -61.80 31.95 -12.64
CA MET A 1 -60.35 31.70 -12.83
C MET A 1 -60.18 30.26 -13.24
N PRO A 2 -59.23 29.88 -14.09
CA PRO A 2 -58.92 28.50 -14.34
C PRO A 2 -58.17 27.88 -13.13
N LEU A 3 -58.05 26.55 -13.10
CA LEU A 3 -57.17 25.85 -12.16
C LEU A 3 -55.71 26.29 -12.35
N PRO A 4 -54.90 26.31 -11.29
CA PRO A 4 -53.48 26.53 -11.45
C PRO A 4 -52.86 25.51 -12.44
N GLN A 5 -51.95 25.98 -13.31
CA GLN A 5 -51.34 25.13 -14.32
C GLN A 5 -50.35 24.17 -13.64
N PRO A 6 -50.24 22.90 -14.09
CA PRO A 6 -49.15 22.03 -13.68
C PRO A 6 -47.81 22.67 -13.98
N PHE A 7 -46.86 22.47 -13.09
CA PHE A 7 -45.51 23.01 -13.18
C PHE A 7 -44.49 21.95 -12.72
N SER A 8 -43.20 22.22 -12.91
CA SER A 8 -42.12 21.42 -12.35
C SER A 8 -41.05 22.28 -11.71
N LEU A 9 -40.58 21.90 -10.55
CA LEU A 9 -39.46 22.49 -9.84
C LEU A 9 -38.10 21.98 -10.35
N GLY A 10 -38.14 20.94 -11.19
CA GLY A 10 -36.94 20.26 -11.72
C GLY A 10 -36.78 18.85 -11.19
N PRO A 11 -35.73 18.16 -11.61
CA PRO A 11 -35.42 16.82 -11.12
C PRO A 11 -34.80 16.86 -9.72
N ASP A 12 -34.87 15.72 -9.02
CA ASP A 12 -34.12 15.49 -7.79
C ASP A 12 -32.64 15.76 -8.04
N THR A 13 -31.98 16.35 -7.04
CA THR A 13 -30.64 16.94 -7.22
C THR A 13 -29.78 16.65 -6.01
N THR A 14 -28.52 16.27 -6.26
CA THR A 14 -27.50 16.13 -5.23
C THR A 14 -26.58 17.34 -5.25
N ILE A 15 -26.35 17.95 -4.10
CA ILE A 15 -25.41 19.07 -3.92
C ILE A 15 -24.28 18.67 -2.99
N CYS A 16 -23.15 19.37 -3.11
CA CYS A 16 -22.03 19.18 -2.19
C CYS A 16 -22.32 19.82 -0.82
N GLN A 17 -21.77 19.25 0.24
CA GLN A 17 -21.88 19.81 1.58
C GLN A 17 -21.45 21.28 1.60
N GLY A 18 -22.34 22.16 2.11
CA GLY A 18 -22.11 23.61 2.15
C GLY A 18 -22.41 24.36 0.85
N ALA A 19 -22.79 23.64 -0.21
CA ALA A 19 -23.31 24.26 -1.41
C ALA A 19 -24.82 24.57 -1.29
N SER A 20 -25.32 25.44 -2.15
CA SER A 20 -26.73 25.77 -2.24
C SER A 20 -27.08 26.17 -3.67
N PHE A 21 -28.36 26.07 -4.01
CA PHE A 21 -28.91 26.63 -5.24
C PHE A 21 -30.28 27.24 -4.99
N VAL A 22 -30.77 28.06 -5.93
CA VAL A 22 -32.05 28.75 -5.82
C VAL A 22 -33.08 28.00 -6.64
N ILE A 23 -34.17 27.57 -6.00
CA ILE A 23 -35.36 27.06 -6.68
C ILE A 23 -36.27 28.24 -6.95
N ILE A 24 -36.74 28.38 -8.20
CA ILE A 24 -37.57 29.49 -8.66
C ILE A 24 -38.98 28.97 -8.92
N ALA A 25 -39.96 29.56 -8.27
CA ALA A 25 -41.36 29.29 -8.55
C ALA A 25 -41.73 29.75 -10.00
N PRO A 26 -42.66 29.07 -10.65
CA PRO A 26 -43.16 29.56 -11.94
C PRO A 26 -43.84 30.94 -11.79
N THR A 27 -43.76 31.75 -12.82
CA THR A 27 -44.42 33.09 -12.84
C THR A 27 -45.92 32.90 -12.81
N THR A 28 -46.58 33.34 -11.73
CA THR A 28 -48.03 33.25 -11.55
C THR A 28 -48.53 34.43 -10.71
N THR A 29 -49.81 34.70 -10.79
CA THR A 29 -50.54 35.64 -9.88
C THR A 29 -51.27 34.88 -8.77
N ASP A 30 -51.23 33.54 -8.79
CA ASP A 30 -51.80 32.67 -7.75
C ASP A 30 -50.96 32.69 -6.48
N ALA A 31 -51.52 32.25 -5.36
CA ALA A 31 -50.81 32.22 -4.11
C ALA A 31 -49.77 31.08 -4.10
N LEU A 32 -48.56 31.39 -3.62
CA LEU A 32 -47.45 30.44 -3.44
C LEU A 32 -47.35 30.03 -1.97
N LEU A 33 -47.07 28.76 -1.72
CA LEU A 33 -46.79 28.26 -0.40
C LEU A 33 -45.70 27.16 -0.46
N TRP A 34 -44.52 27.46 0.04
CA TRP A 34 -43.44 26.49 0.18
C TRP A 34 -43.62 25.65 1.43
N GLN A 35 -42.89 24.55 1.53
CA GLN A 35 -42.89 23.61 2.68
C GLN A 35 -42.52 24.27 4.03
N ASP A 36 -41.78 25.39 4.00
CA ASP A 36 -41.41 26.19 5.17
C ASP A 36 -42.43 27.23 5.56
N GLY A 37 -43.55 27.32 4.80
CA GLY A 37 -44.61 28.31 4.98
C GLY A 37 -44.33 29.65 4.31
N SER A 38 -43.22 29.81 3.61
CA SER A 38 -42.91 31.03 2.90
C SER A 38 -43.74 31.13 1.60
N SER A 39 -43.93 32.37 1.10
CA SER A 39 -44.66 32.70 -0.14
C SER A 39 -43.82 33.49 -1.14
N GLN A 40 -42.49 33.44 -0.96
CA GLN A 40 -41.57 34.15 -1.85
C GLN A 40 -41.47 33.42 -3.20
N PRO A 41 -41.13 34.15 -4.30
CA PRO A 41 -40.97 33.54 -5.63
C PRO A 41 -39.76 32.62 -5.73
N THR A 42 -38.92 32.59 -4.72
CA THR A 42 -37.71 31.75 -4.66
C THR A 42 -37.47 31.18 -3.29
N ILE A 43 -36.85 29.99 -3.21
CA ILE A 43 -36.34 29.42 -1.98
C ILE A 43 -34.90 28.96 -2.21
N VAL A 44 -34.05 29.05 -1.16
CA VAL A 44 -32.69 28.53 -1.22
C VAL A 44 -32.69 27.07 -0.74
N ALA A 45 -32.16 26.20 -1.56
CA ALA A 45 -31.98 24.78 -1.23
C ALA A 45 -30.54 24.54 -0.78
N ASP A 46 -30.35 24.32 0.51
CA ASP A 46 -29.07 24.11 1.21
C ASP A 46 -29.13 22.95 2.21
N GLN A 47 -30.24 22.24 2.25
CA GLN A 47 -30.46 21.11 3.18
C GLN A 47 -30.93 19.87 2.42
N ALA A 48 -30.64 18.70 2.97
CA ALA A 48 -31.09 17.40 2.47
C ALA A 48 -32.55 17.15 2.88
N ILE A 49 -33.47 17.80 2.18
CA ILE A 49 -34.93 17.68 2.40
C ILE A 49 -35.66 17.70 1.05
N THR A 50 -36.93 17.34 1.12
CA THR A 50 -37.88 17.57 0.01
C THR A 50 -38.31 19.02 0.01
N TYR A 51 -38.03 19.75 -1.08
CA TYR A 51 -38.55 21.09 -1.35
C TYR A 51 -39.84 20.94 -2.13
N SER A 52 -40.92 21.49 -1.59
CA SER A 52 -42.23 21.43 -2.25
C SER A 52 -42.89 22.80 -2.35
N LEU A 53 -43.59 23.04 -3.44
CA LEU A 53 -44.35 24.23 -3.67
C LEU A 53 -45.80 23.87 -3.98
N GLU A 54 -46.73 24.53 -3.29
CA GLU A 54 -48.13 24.54 -3.61
C GLU A 54 -48.49 25.91 -4.25
N ILE A 55 -49.15 25.88 -5.40
CA ILE A 55 -49.75 27.03 -6.04
C ILE A 55 -51.26 26.91 -5.92
N SER A 56 -51.93 27.90 -5.38
CA SER A 56 -53.35 27.83 -5.10
C SER A 56 -54.11 29.09 -5.53
N ASN A 57 -55.36 28.88 -5.98
CA ASN A 57 -56.34 29.92 -6.21
C ASN A 57 -57.73 29.46 -5.83
N THR A 58 -58.75 30.24 -6.07
CA THR A 58 -60.15 29.93 -5.70
C THR A 58 -60.75 28.73 -6.39
N CYS A 59 -60.09 28.19 -7.42
CA CYS A 59 -60.55 27.03 -8.21
C CYS A 59 -59.83 25.73 -7.87
N GLY A 60 -58.70 25.79 -7.15
CA GLY A 60 -57.95 24.59 -6.76
C GLY A 60 -56.47 24.81 -6.50
N THR A 61 -55.70 23.72 -6.48
CA THR A 61 -54.27 23.71 -6.19
C THR A 61 -53.50 22.90 -7.22
N ALA A 62 -52.24 23.30 -7.46
CA ALA A 62 -51.22 22.48 -8.12
C ALA A 62 -50.00 22.35 -7.21
N ARG A 63 -49.32 21.19 -7.22
CA ARG A 63 -48.16 20.93 -6.38
C ARG A 63 -47.08 20.23 -7.18
N ASP A 64 -45.83 20.52 -6.81
CA ASP A 64 -44.67 19.76 -7.23
C ASP A 64 -43.60 19.80 -6.16
N SER A 65 -42.68 18.84 -6.23
CA SER A 65 -41.57 18.72 -5.26
C SER A 65 -40.33 18.19 -5.94
N LEU A 66 -39.18 18.53 -5.40
CA LEU A 66 -37.90 17.90 -5.71
C LEU A 66 -37.17 17.52 -4.43
N ASP A 67 -36.47 16.39 -4.45
CA ASP A 67 -35.64 15.96 -3.36
C ASP A 67 -34.20 16.49 -3.54
N VAL A 68 -33.65 17.04 -2.48
CA VAL A 68 -32.25 17.47 -2.43
C VAL A 68 -31.49 16.55 -1.51
N GLU A 69 -30.43 15.94 -2.02
CA GLU A 69 -29.48 15.16 -1.25
C GLU A 69 -28.17 15.95 -1.07
N ILE A 70 -27.47 15.71 0.02
CA ILE A 70 -26.14 16.28 0.27
C ILE A 70 -25.09 15.17 0.18
N ASN A 71 -24.17 15.34 -0.76
CA ASN A 71 -22.99 14.50 -0.84
C ASN A 71 -21.89 15.10 0.06
N SER A 72 -21.42 14.29 1.02
CA SER A 72 -20.33 14.61 1.95
C SER A 72 -19.10 13.75 1.75
N ASP A 73 -19.03 13.02 0.63
CA ASP A 73 -17.89 12.13 0.34
C ASP A 73 -16.63 12.97 0.07
N VAL A 74 -15.66 12.81 0.96
CA VAL A 74 -14.34 13.44 0.87
C VAL A 74 -13.30 12.33 0.74
N PRO A 75 -12.59 12.24 -0.38
CA PRO A 75 -11.54 11.24 -0.55
C PRO A 75 -10.43 11.43 0.48
N ILE A 76 -9.89 10.32 0.97
CA ILE A 76 -8.70 10.28 1.81
C ILE A 76 -7.70 9.36 1.11
N VAL A 77 -6.50 9.86 0.86
CA VAL A 77 -5.43 9.10 0.21
C VAL A 77 -4.27 8.98 1.18
N ASP A 78 -4.02 7.75 1.63
CA ASP A 78 -2.85 7.39 2.40
C ASP A 78 -2.20 6.16 1.72
N LEU A 79 -1.07 6.39 1.07
CA LEU A 79 -0.29 5.34 0.42
C LEU A 79 0.79 4.76 1.34
N GLY A 80 0.80 5.19 2.61
CA GLY A 80 1.78 4.78 3.60
C GLY A 80 3.11 5.52 3.51
N ALA A 81 4.07 5.07 4.31
CA ALA A 81 5.44 5.57 4.30
C ALA A 81 6.22 5.03 3.09
N GLN A 82 7.43 5.54 2.89
CA GLN A 82 8.40 5.00 1.94
C GLN A 82 8.53 3.48 2.09
N GLN A 83 8.52 2.75 0.98
CA GLN A 83 8.65 1.30 0.94
C GLN A 83 9.91 0.89 0.19
N VAL A 84 10.49 -0.23 0.62
CA VAL A 84 11.63 -0.85 -0.05
C VAL A 84 11.12 -1.89 -1.03
N TRP A 85 11.62 -1.86 -2.25
CA TRP A 85 11.33 -2.82 -3.32
C TRP A 85 12.58 -3.57 -3.71
N CYS A 86 12.44 -4.85 -3.99
CA CYS A 86 13.50 -5.71 -4.51
C CYS A 86 13.17 -6.24 -5.90
N PRO A 87 14.17 -6.45 -6.79
CA PRO A 87 13.95 -7.00 -8.11
C PRO A 87 13.16 -8.32 -8.08
N GLY A 88 12.06 -8.37 -8.84
CA GLY A 88 11.13 -9.49 -8.87
C GLY A 88 9.96 -9.41 -7.89
N GLU A 89 9.94 -8.45 -6.98
CA GLU A 89 8.80 -8.19 -6.11
C GLU A 89 7.73 -7.33 -6.77
N GLN A 90 6.53 -7.42 -6.22
CA GLN A 90 5.39 -6.61 -6.63
C GLN A 90 4.83 -5.92 -5.39
N ILE A 91 4.73 -4.59 -5.45
CA ILE A 91 4.08 -3.80 -4.41
C ILE A 91 2.71 -3.38 -4.93
N ILE A 92 1.68 -3.56 -4.12
CA ILE A 92 0.32 -3.09 -4.42
C ILE A 92 0.11 -1.75 -3.71
N LEU A 93 -0.13 -0.71 -4.49
CA LEU A 93 -0.59 0.58 -3.97
C LEU A 93 -2.11 0.66 -4.08
N ASP A 94 -2.76 1.01 -2.98
CA ASP A 94 -4.22 1.00 -2.85
C ASP A 94 -4.73 2.37 -2.41
N ALA A 95 -5.52 3.00 -3.26
CA ALA A 95 -6.19 4.28 -3.01
C ALA A 95 -7.72 4.13 -2.96
N THR A 96 -8.24 2.89 -2.82
CA THR A 96 -9.67 2.59 -2.87
C THR A 96 -10.47 3.43 -1.88
N GLN A 97 -11.58 4.00 -2.35
CA GLN A 97 -12.54 4.73 -1.53
C GLN A 97 -13.80 3.88 -1.30
N ALA A 98 -14.56 4.18 -0.24
CA ALA A 98 -15.82 3.49 0.09
C ALA A 98 -17.00 3.97 -0.77
N PHE A 99 -16.81 4.99 -1.61
CA PHE A 99 -17.80 5.62 -2.47
C PHE A 99 -17.29 5.72 -3.91
N VAL A 100 -18.13 6.24 -4.80
CA VAL A 100 -17.77 6.39 -6.22
C VAL A 100 -16.72 7.50 -6.37
N ALA A 101 -15.57 7.13 -6.91
CA ALA A 101 -14.46 8.04 -7.19
C ALA A 101 -13.76 7.65 -8.50
N THR A 102 -13.06 8.59 -9.09
CA THR A 102 -12.14 8.35 -10.21
C THR A 102 -10.70 8.52 -9.75
N TYR A 103 -9.80 7.80 -10.39
CA TYR A 103 -8.39 7.72 -10.02
C TYR A 103 -7.54 8.14 -11.21
N LEU A 104 -6.43 8.81 -10.95
CA LEU A 104 -5.40 9.10 -11.94
C LEU A 104 -4.03 8.99 -11.26
N TRP A 105 -3.34 7.91 -11.58
CA TRP A 105 -1.98 7.67 -11.11
C TRP A 105 -0.94 8.36 -11.98
N SER A 106 0.24 8.59 -11.41
CA SER A 106 1.41 9.11 -12.16
C SER A 106 1.87 8.19 -13.28
N SER A 107 1.54 6.88 -13.21
CA SER A 107 1.74 5.89 -14.26
C SER A 107 0.76 6.04 -15.44
N GLY A 108 -0.32 6.80 -15.26
CA GLY A 108 -1.42 6.94 -16.23
C GLY A 108 -2.57 5.94 -16.01
N ASP A 109 -2.47 5.07 -15.00
CA ASP A 109 -3.54 4.14 -14.63
C ASP A 109 -4.73 4.88 -14.00
N ASP A 110 -5.93 4.31 -14.17
CA ASP A 110 -7.20 4.83 -13.66
C ASP A 110 -7.90 3.89 -12.64
N GLN A 111 -7.23 2.82 -12.27
CA GLN A 111 -7.77 1.84 -11.32
C GLN A 111 -7.55 2.29 -9.87
N PRO A 112 -8.40 1.86 -8.92
CA PRO A 112 -8.21 2.18 -7.50
C PRO A 112 -6.92 1.60 -6.91
N ARG A 113 -6.37 0.56 -7.54
CA ARG A 113 -5.15 -0.13 -7.15
C ARG A 113 -4.23 -0.30 -8.33
N ILE A 114 -2.94 -0.13 -8.10
CA ILE A 114 -1.90 -0.45 -9.08
C ILE A 114 -0.87 -1.40 -8.51
N VAL A 115 -0.22 -2.14 -9.38
CA VAL A 115 0.94 -2.97 -9.05
C VAL A 115 2.18 -2.27 -9.57
N VAL A 116 3.14 -2.03 -8.69
CA VAL A 116 4.43 -1.43 -9.04
C VAL A 116 5.54 -2.46 -8.94
N THR A 117 6.44 -2.44 -9.93
CA THR A 117 7.54 -3.41 -10.09
C THR A 117 8.89 -2.72 -10.28
N THR A 118 8.94 -1.42 -10.04
CA THR A 118 10.18 -0.63 -10.17
C THR A 118 10.21 0.47 -9.10
N PRO A 119 11.40 0.85 -8.63
CA PRO A 119 11.52 1.99 -7.72
C PRO A 119 11.11 3.29 -8.40
N GLY A 120 10.66 4.27 -7.62
CA GLY A 120 10.21 5.57 -8.11
C GLY A 120 9.22 6.25 -7.17
N ILE A 121 8.80 7.45 -7.54
CA ILE A 121 7.75 8.18 -6.83
C ILE A 121 6.43 7.93 -7.55
N TYR A 122 5.48 7.34 -6.82
CA TYR A 122 4.12 7.09 -7.29
C TYR A 122 3.16 8.04 -6.60
N SER A 123 2.32 8.68 -7.38
CA SER A 123 1.27 9.55 -6.86
C SER A 123 -0.06 9.22 -7.52
N VAL A 124 -1.13 9.50 -6.79
CA VAL A 124 -2.51 9.36 -7.29
C VAL A 124 -3.32 10.61 -6.95
N ALA A 125 -4.12 11.05 -7.89
CA ALA A 125 -5.22 11.98 -7.68
C ALA A 125 -6.52 11.19 -7.65
N VAL A 126 -7.32 11.40 -6.60
CA VAL A 126 -8.63 10.77 -6.41
C VAL A 126 -9.68 11.87 -6.45
N ALA A 127 -10.66 11.77 -7.34
CA ALA A 127 -11.74 12.73 -7.45
C ALA A 127 -13.09 12.06 -7.18
N ALA A 128 -13.79 12.59 -6.17
CA ALA A 128 -15.19 12.35 -5.90
C ALA A 128 -16.04 13.52 -6.51
N PRO A 129 -17.35 13.38 -6.59
CA PRO A 129 -18.21 14.44 -7.17
C PRO A 129 -18.05 15.82 -6.52
N CYS A 130 -17.71 15.87 -5.22
CA CYS A 130 -17.64 17.10 -4.45
C CYS A 130 -16.26 17.45 -3.90
N ALA A 131 -15.28 16.59 -4.02
CA ALA A 131 -13.96 16.80 -3.45
C ALA A 131 -12.89 16.04 -4.22
N THR A 132 -11.64 16.50 -4.11
CA THR A 132 -10.47 15.81 -4.63
C THR A 132 -9.42 15.67 -3.54
N ALA A 133 -8.66 14.60 -3.57
CA ALA A 133 -7.49 14.40 -2.73
C ALA A 133 -6.35 13.81 -3.56
N SER A 134 -5.12 13.96 -3.07
CA SER A 134 -3.95 13.34 -3.69
C SER A 134 -3.00 12.83 -2.62
N GLY A 135 -2.28 11.78 -2.95
CA GLY A 135 -1.22 11.22 -2.12
C GLY A 135 -0.05 10.77 -2.98
N GLN A 136 1.10 10.62 -2.35
CA GLN A 136 2.29 10.06 -2.99
C GLN A 136 3.04 9.16 -2.02
N VAL A 137 3.78 8.20 -2.59
CA VAL A 137 4.69 7.32 -1.87
C VAL A 137 5.97 7.18 -2.69
N GLU A 138 7.09 7.08 -2.02
CA GLU A 138 8.37 6.77 -2.63
C GLU A 138 8.66 5.29 -2.43
N ILE A 139 8.97 4.61 -3.54
CA ILE A 139 9.46 3.23 -3.55
C ILE A 139 10.95 3.30 -3.87
N ILE A 140 11.78 2.84 -2.96
CA ILE A 140 13.23 2.81 -3.14
C ILE A 140 13.70 1.38 -3.40
N GLU A 141 14.76 1.24 -4.17
CA GLU A 141 15.44 -0.04 -4.28
C GLU A 141 16.21 -0.31 -2.99
N GLY A 142 16.04 -1.51 -2.44
CA GLY A 142 16.76 -1.91 -1.22
C GLY A 142 18.23 -2.20 -1.52
N ASP A 143 19.10 -1.77 -0.63
CA ASP A 143 20.55 -2.05 -0.71
C ASP A 143 20.83 -3.57 -0.52
N ASP A 144 19.95 -4.28 0.18
CA ASP A 144 20.03 -5.72 0.46
C ASP A 144 18.96 -6.54 -0.31
N CYS A 145 18.62 -6.11 -1.51
CA CYS A 145 17.66 -6.81 -2.38
C CYS A 145 18.17 -8.12 -2.99
N THR A 146 19.28 -8.60 -2.55
CA THR A 146 19.57 -10.01 -2.77
C THR A 146 18.48 -10.81 -2.08
N SER A 147 17.62 -11.46 -2.86
CA SER A 147 16.76 -12.56 -2.40
C SER A 147 17.50 -13.29 -1.30
N ALA A 148 16.91 -13.34 -0.09
CA ALA A 148 17.48 -13.81 1.16
C ALA A 148 18.66 -14.72 0.86
N ASP A 149 19.86 -14.25 1.10
CA ASP A 149 21.12 -14.79 0.56
C ASP A 149 20.95 -16.27 0.32
N ASN A 150 20.94 -16.71 -0.96
CA ASN A 150 20.83 -18.14 -1.27
C ASN A 150 22.05 -18.92 -0.74
N ILE A 151 22.65 -18.41 0.34
CA ILE A 151 23.74 -19.04 1.10
C ILE A 151 23.23 -19.29 2.49
N TYR A 152 22.96 -20.55 2.79
CA TYR A 152 22.54 -20.99 4.10
C TYR A 152 23.77 -21.36 4.95
N ILE A 153 23.88 -20.79 6.15
CA ILE A 153 24.88 -21.10 7.14
C ILE A 153 24.15 -21.60 8.38
N PRO A 154 24.34 -22.89 8.76
CA PRO A 154 23.69 -23.43 9.96
C PRO A 154 24.24 -22.79 11.23
N ASN A 155 23.43 -22.75 12.28
CA ASN A 155 23.84 -22.27 13.60
C ASN A 155 24.05 -23.40 14.61
N VAL A 156 23.93 -24.64 14.16
CA VAL A 156 24.13 -25.84 15.00
C VAL A 156 24.66 -26.99 14.15
N PHE A 157 25.58 -27.77 14.70
CA PHE A 157 26.02 -29.04 14.15
C PHE A 157 26.40 -30.00 15.28
N SER A 158 26.52 -31.30 15.02
CA SER A 158 26.78 -32.31 16.03
C SER A 158 27.76 -33.37 15.49
N PRO A 159 29.07 -33.16 15.65
CA PRO A 159 30.10 -34.06 15.14
C PRO A 159 30.15 -35.34 16.00
N ASN A 160 29.24 -36.29 15.74
CA ASN A 160 29.10 -37.56 16.49
C ASN A 160 29.21 -38.80 15.61
N ASP A 161 29.60 -38.63 14.33
CA ASP A 161 29.78 -39.68 13.34
C ASP A 161 28.53 -40.50 12.99
N ASP A 162 27.33 -39.89 13.20
CA ASP A 162 26.04 -40.49 12.79
C ASP A 162 25.63 -40.19 11.35
N GLN A 163 26.42 -39.40 10.64
CA GLN A 163 26.23 -38.92 9.28
C GLN A 163 25.11 -37.86 9.15
N VAL A 164 24.70 -37.24 10.23
CA VAL A 164 23.71 -36.20 10.25
C VAL A 164 24.28 -34.96 10.95
N ASN A 165 24.50 -33.87 10.18
CA ASN A 165 25.05 -32.61 10.69
C ASN A 165 26.41 -32.74 11.41
N ASP A 166 27.23 -33.71 11.01
CA ASP A 166 28.55 -33.93 11.58
C ASP A 166 29.56 -32.82 11.21
N VAL A 167 29.25 -32.00 10.22
CA VAL A 167 30.14 -30.95 9.70
C VAL A 167 29.40 -29.65 9.65
N PHE A 168 29.99 -28.62 10.23
CA PHE A 168 29.55 -27.22 9.98
C PHE A 168 29.98 -26.81 8.58
N MET A 169 29.03 -26.61 7.69
CA MET A 169 29.30 -26.36 6.28
C MET A 169 28.39 -25.24 5.75
N VAL A 170 28.92 -24.44 4.81
CA VAL A 170 28.17 -23.41 4.07
C VAL A 170 27.46 -24.06 2.89
N PHE A 171 26.18 -23.77 2.73
CA PHE A 171 25.32 -24.28 1.66
C PHE A 171 24.91 -23.14 0.72
N PRO A 172 25.59 -22.98 -0.45
CA PRO A 172 25.11 -22.09 -1.48
C PRO A 172 23.84 -22.64 -2.13
N GLY A 173 22.90 -21.77 -2.42
CA GLY A 173 21.69 -22.11 -3.17
C GLY A 173 21.97 -22.49 -4.63
N PRO A 174 20.98 -23.03 -5.34
CA PRO A 174 21.14 -23.54 -6.70
C PRO A 174 21.58 -22.49 -7.73
N ASP A 175 21.26 -21.21 -7.48
CA ASP A 175 21.56 -20.11 -8.39
C ASP A 175 22.85 -19.34 -8.01
N VAL A 176 23.55 -19.79 -6.95
CA VAL A 176 24.77 -19.16 -6.44
C VAL A 176 26.01 -19.92 -6.90
N GLN A 177 26.81 -19.26 -7.71
CA GLN A 177 28.14 -19.78 -8.06
C GLN A 177 29.19 -19.15 -7.14
N VAL A 178 29.68 -19.92 -6.15
CA VAL A 178 30.75 -19.46 -5.27
C VAL A 178 32.06 -19.38 -6.04
N ILE A 179 32.71 -18.21 -5.97
CA ILE A 179 34.00 -17.93 -6.61
C ILE A 179 35.15 -18.15 -5.62
N SER A 180 34.99 -17.60 -4.40
CA SER A 180 35.98 -17.81 -3.33
C SER A 180 35.32 -17.75 -1.97
N MET A 181 35.90 -18.46 -1.02
CA MET A 181 35.56 -18.40 0.41
C MET A 181 36.84 -18.18 1.22
N ASP A 182 36.76 -17.33 2.24
CA ASP A 182 37.79 -17.15 3.26
C ASP A 182 37.08 -17.07 4.61
N GLY A 183 37.38 -18.05 5.48
CA GLY A 183 36.64 -18.16 6.72
C GLY A 183 37.50 -18.60 7.90
N ALA A 184 37.09 -18.16 9.09
CA ALA A 184 37.67 -18.54 10.36
C ALA A 184 36.61 -18.75 11.42
N ILE A 185 36.86 -19.66 12.34
CA ILE A 185 36.03 -19.95 13.51
C ILE A 185 36.86 -19.70 14.77
N TYR A 186 36.24 -19.10 15.75
CA TYR A 186 36.85 -18.65 16.99
C TYR A 186 36.09 -19.22 18.19
N ASP A 187 36.81 -19.53 19.24
CA ASP A 187 36.23 -19.86 20.55
C ASP A 187 35.68 -18.58 21.23
N ARG A 188 35.02 -18.76 22.39
CA ARG A 188 34.45 -17.66 23.18
C ARG A 188 35.49 -16.67 23.74
N TRP A 189 36.78 -17.02 23.72
CA TRP A 189 37.88 -16.16 24.16
C TRP A 189 38.58 -15.46 23.00
N GLY A 190 38.14 -15.70 21.75
CA GLY A 190 38.68 -15.09 20.54
C GLY A 190 39.90 -15.84 19.98
N ASN A 191 40.20 -17.07 20.44
CA ASN A 191 41.23 -17.89 19.82
C ASN A 191 40.67 -18.54 18.55
N MET A 192 41.41 -18.44 17.44
CA MET A 192 41.06 -19.11 16.20
C MET A 192 41.26 -20.62 16.34
N VAL A 193 40.17 -21.37 16.14
CA VAL A 193 40.18 -22.85 16.22
C VAL A 193 40.16 -23.50 14.85
N PHE A 194 39.72 -22.77 13.82
CA PHE A 194 39.72 -23.29 12.46
C PHE A 194 39.80 -22.12 11.45
N SER A 195 40.44 -22.37 10.30
CA SER A 195 40.38 -21.46 9.15
C SER A 195 40.51 -22.25 7.84
N SER A 196 39.85 -21.80 6.82
CA SER A 196 39.89 -22.45 5.49
C SER A 196 39.52 -21.45 4.38
N THR A 197 40.14 -21.66 3.21
CA THR A 197 39.78 -21.01 1.95
C THR A 197 39.17 -22.00 0.96
N GLN A 198 38.83 -23.21 1.39
CA GLN A 198 38.25 -24.23 0.53
C GLN A 198 36.76 -23.99 0.24
N ILE A 199 36.30 -24.47 -0.90
CA ILE A 199 34.90 -24.45 -1.30
C ILE A 199 34.41 -25.90 -1.39
N PRO A 200 33.37 -26.28 -0.63
CA PRO A 200 32.72 -25.51 0.42
C PRO A 200 33.58 -25.30 1.66
N PHE A 201 33.34 -24.23 2.41
CA PHE A 201 33.88 -24.09 3.76
C PHE A 201 33.24 -25.12 4.68
N ALA A 202 34.06 -25.95 5.31
CA ALA A 202 33.59 -27.07 6.13
C ALA A 202 34.51 -27.28 7.32
N TRP A 203 33.95 -27.41 8.51
CA TRP A 203 34.64 -27.66 9.77
C TRP A 203 34.03 -28.86 10.49
N ASP A 204 34.83 -29.83 10.86
CA ASP A 204 34.43 -31.07 11.51
C ASP A 204 34.38 -30.99 13.04
N GLY A 205 34.51 -29.82 13.64
CA GLY A 205 34.50 -29.64 15.08
C GLY A 205 35.82 -30.06 15.76
N THR A 206 36.94 -30.13 15.04
CA THR A 206 38.26 -30.44 15.62
C THR A 206 39.17 -29.21 15.61
N PHE A 207 40.10 -29.18 16.57
CA PHE A 207 41.25 -28.29 16.66
C PHE A 207 42.49 -29.12 16.98
N ASP A 208 43.54 -29.00 16.16
CA ASP A 208 44.74 -29.85 16.28
C ASP A 208 44.44 -31.34 16.28
N SER A 209 43.46 -31.80 15.52
CA SER A 209 42.99 -33.19 15.41
C SER A 209 42.30 -33.75 16.68
N GLU A 210 41.95 -32.89 17.63
CA GLU A 210 41.18 -33.25 18.82
C GLU A 210 39.82 -32.59 18.79
N PRO A 211 38.72 -33.26 19.17
CA PRO A 211 37.40 -32.66 19.24
C PRO A 211 37.39 -31.45 20.17
N VAL A 212 36.78 -30.36 19.74
CA VAL A 212 36.60 -29.19 20.59
C VAL A 212 35.51 -29.43 21.63
N MET A 213 35.52 -28.69 22.75
CA MET A 213 34.47 -28.80 23.77
C MET A 213 33.13 -28.30 23.19
N PRO A 214 32.01 -28.99 23.52
CA PRO A 214 30.68 -28.44 23.18
C PRO A 214 30.51 -27.01 23.73
N GLY A 215 30.03 -26.12 22.88
CA GLY A 215 29.85 -24.70 23.23
C GLY A 215 29.59 -23.84 22.04
N VAL A 216 29.51 -22.54 22.28
CA VAL A 216 29.28 -21.54 21.21
C VAL A 216 30.61 -21.10 20.62
N TYR A 217 30.72 -21.18 19.33
CA TYR A 217 31.85 -20.70 18.50
C TYR A 217 31.34 -19.60 17.58
N VAL A 218 32.18 -18.64 17.27
CA VAL A 218 31.84 -17.52 16.36
C VAL A 218 32.54 -17.72 15.02
N TYR A 219 31.79 -17.64 13.93
CA TYR A 219 32.39 -17.69 12.60
C TYR A 219 32.44 -16.30 11.94
N HIS A 220 33.41 -16.17 11.03
CA HIS A 220 33.64 -14.99 10.22
C HIS A 220 34.00 -15.48 8.82
N LEU A 221 33.13 -15.24 7.84
CA LEU A 221 33.24 -15.80 6.50
C LEU A 221 33.10 -14.70 5.46
N SER A 222 34.13 -14.45 4.65
CA SER A 222 34.03 -13.62 3.43
C SER A 222 33.78 -14.54 2.24
N ILE A 223 32.70 -14.31 1.51
CA ILE A 223 32.30 -15.13 0.37
C ILE A 223 32.14 -14.23 -0.84
N VAL A 224 32.88 -14.56 -1.90
CA VAL A 224 32.69 -13.96 -3.23
C VAL A 224 31.90 -14.95 -4.07
N TYR A 225 30.82 -14.50 -4.65
CA TYR A 225 29.90 -15.34 -5.43
C TYR A 225 29.28 -14.58 -6.58
N ASP A 226 28.84 -15.31 -7.60
CA ASP A 226 28.08 -14.80 -8.73
C ASP A 226 26.62 -15.26 -8.67
N ILE A 227 25.70 -14.33 -8.93
CA ILE A 227 24.29 -14.62 -9.18
C ILE A 227 23.89 -13.96 -10.49
N ALA A 228 23.54 -14.77 -11.48
CA ALA A 228 23.06 -14.33 -12.79
C ALA A 228 24.04 -13.41 -13.54
N GLY A 229 25.38 -13.56 -13.30
CA GLY A 229 26.43 -12.76 -13.93
C GLY A 229 26.81 -11.50 -13.15
N ASP A 230 26.31 -11.34 -11.94
CA ASP A 230 26.63 -10.25 -11.03
C ASP A 230 27.49 -10.77 -9.86
N GLU A 231 28.77 -10.37 -9.85
CA GLU A 231 29.73 -10.78 -8.82
C GLU A 231 29.53 -9.92 -7.56
N LYS A 232 29.41 -10.59 -6.42
CA LYS A 232 29.20 -9.98 -5.11
C LYS A 232 30.20 -10.51 -4.10
N GLU A 233 30.62 -9.65 -3.17
CA GLU A 233 31.37 -10.03 -1.99
C GLU A 233 30.55 -9.72 -0.74
N LYS A 234 30.41 -10.70 0.15
CA LYS A 234 29.68 -10.52 1.40
C LYS A 234 30.39 -11.16 2.58
N LEU A 235 30.36 -10.44 3.69
CA LEU A 235 30.86 -10.90 4.97
C LEU A 235 29.70 -11.43 5.81
N TYR A 236 29.83 -12.70 6.22
CA TYR A 236 28.89 -13.37 7.12
C TYR A 236 29.56 -13.56 8.49
N THR A 237 28.85 -13.19 9.53
CA THR A 237 29.26 -13.40 10.90
C THR A 237 28.10 -13.97 11.69
N GLY A 238 28.37 -14.89 12.58
CA GLY A 238 27.35 -15.51 13.41
C GLY A 238 27.97 -16.47 14.40
N ASP A 239 27.11 -17.21 15.06
CA ASP A 239 27.52 -18.25 16.00
C ASP A 239 27.05 -19.64 15.55
N VAL A 240 27.80 -20.65 15.99
CA VAL A 240 27.49 -22.07 15.80
C VAL A 240 27.74 -22.81 17.12
N THR A 241 26.84 -23.74 17.40
CA THR A 241 26.91 -24.56 18.65
C THR A 241 26.99 -26.02 18.33
#